data_75289914024a60bffca07fc96078b8a6
#
_entry.id   75289914024a60bffca07fc96078b8a6
#
_cell.length_a   1.000
_cell.length_b   1.000
_cell.length_c   1.000
_cell.angle_alpha   90.00
_cell.angle_beta   90.00
_cell.angle_gamma   90.00
#
_symmetry.space_group_name_H-M   'P 1'
#
loop_
_entity.id
_entity.type
_entity.pdbx_description
1 polymer ?
#
loop_
_entity_poly.entity_id
_entity_poly.type
_entity_poly.pdbx_seq_one_letter_code
_entity_poly.pdbx_strand_id
1 'polypeptide(L)'
;YVAIGTARAIEPMIRDVPALAKVKVAQTDAKFAPAAGQMGKFDLGDFSLGVKNLDLVLTFRNYHNLTPAARASLNKAVFAALKSGGAYGVVDHTRRHNEPETAENWRRMDPVLVIKEVQAAGFVLEDFSKLHYIPADELRYEVGRKSVSGNTDRFALRFRKP
;
A
#
# COMPACT_ATOMS: atom_id res chain seq x y z
N TYR A 1 14.47 11.56 -2.03
CA TYR A 1 13.29 10.88 -1.46
C TYR A 1 12.08 11.81 -1.53
N VAL A 2 10.91 11.27 -1.88
CA VAL A 2 9.67 12.03 -1.96
C VAL A 2 8.63 11.31 -1.11
N ALA A 3 8.07 12.00 -0.12
CA ALA A 3 6.92 11.52 0.64
C ALA A 3 5.64 12.01 -0.01
N ILE A 4 4.68 11.13 -0.21
CA ILE A 4 3.40 11.42 -0.85
C ILE A 4 2.30 11.18 0.17
N GLY A 5 1.55 12.23 0.47
CA GLY A 5 0.48 12.17 1.48
C GLY A 5 0.07 13.54 1.95
N THR A 6 -0.57 13.60 3.11
CA THR A 6 -0.95 14.87 3.74
C THR A 6 0.28 15.58 4.30
N ALA A 7 0.64 16.73 3.76
CA ALA A 7 1.76 17.56 4.24
C ALA A 7 1.70 17.75 5.76
N ARG A 8 0.52 18.04 6.32
CA ARG A 8 0.28 18.19 7.76
C ARG A 8 0.77 17.00 8.61
N ALA A 9 0.71 15.77 8.09
CA ALA A 9 1.16 14.58 8.80
C ALA A 9 2.66 14.30 8.60
N ILE A 10 3.21 14.64 7.44
CA ILE A 10 4.57 14.29 7.04
C ILE A 10 5.59 15.35 7.45
N GLU A 11 5.26 16.63 7.30
CA GLU A 11 6.17 17.75 7.59
C GLU A 11 6.74 17.75 9.03
N PRO A 12 5.94 17.49 10.08
CA PRO A 12 6.48 17.39 11.44
C PRO A 12 7.52 16.27 11.56
N MET A 13 7.26 15.11 10.95
CA MET A 13 8.20 13.99 10.98
C MET A 13 9.53 14.33 10.30
N ILE A 14 9.48 15.01 9.15
CA ILE A 14 10.69 15.43 8.42
C ILE A 14 11.49 16.43 9.25
N ARG A 15 10.82 17.39 9.88
CA ARG A 15 11.44 18.42 10.72
C ARG A 15 12.13 17.83 11.94
N ASP A 16 11.47 16.86 12.59
CA ASP A 16 11.88 16.36 13.91
C ASP A 16 12.85 15.16 13.81
N VAL A 17 13.07 14.60 12.61
CA VAL A 17 13.97 13.47 12.37
C VAL A 17 15.10 13.83 11.40
N PRO A 18 16.33 14.07 11.86
CA PRO A 18 17.45 14.52 11.02
C PRO A 18 17.74 13.62 9.80
N ALA A 19 17.53 12.32 9.92
CA ALA A 19 17.68 11.37 8.82
C ALA A 19 16.73 11.63 7.64
N LEU A 20 15.62 12.34 7.87
CA LEU A 20 14.62 12.68 6.86
C LEU A 20 14.84 14.08 6.23
N ALA A 21 15.89 14.80 6.57
CA ALA A 21 16.15 16.17 6.10
C ALA A 21 16.21 16.32 4.57
N LYS A 22 16.48 15.23 3.84
CA LYS A 22 16.51 15.20 2.36
C LYS A 22 15.18 14.80 1.74
N VAL A 23 14.15 14.51 2.55
CA VAL A 23 12.81 14.13 2.05
C VAL A 23 12.08 15.38 1.58
N LYS A 24 11.52 15.31 0.38
CA LYS A 24 10.61 16.33 -0.16
C LYS A 24 9.17 15.82 -0.03
N VAL A 25 8.25 16.70 0.27
CA VAL A 25 6.81 16.38 0.26
C VAL A 25 6.25 16.74 -1.11
N ALA A 26 5.69 15.75 -1.82
CA ALA A 26 4.94 15.99 -3.04
C ALA A 26 3.45 16.11 -2.71
N GLN A 27 2.81 17.10 -3.30
CA GLN A 27 1.36 17.23 -3.26
C GLN A 27 0.74 16.34 -4.33
N THR A 28 -0.19 15.50 -3.92
CA THR A 28 -1.04 14.73 -4.82
C THR A 28 -2.41 15.39 -4.93
N ASP A 29 -3.08 15.22 -6.06
CA ASP A 29 -4.47 15.62 -6.25
C ASP A 29 -5.47 14.53 -5.81
N ALA A 30 -4.99 13.49 -5.14
CA ALA A 30 -5.80 12.39 -4.62
C ALA A 30 -6.87 12.90 -3.63
N LYS A 31 -8.12 12.54 -3.90
CA LYS A 31 -9.26 12.83 -3.02
C LYS A 31 -9.80 11.53 -2.46
N PHE A 32 -9.55 11.31 -1.18
CA PHE A 32 -10.07 10.16 -0.45
C PHE A 32 -11.47 10.47 0.08
N ALA A 33 -12.41 9.60 -0.18
CA ALA A 33 -13.75 9.63 0.38
C ALA A 33 -14.05 8.33 1.13
N PRO A 34 -14.70 8.37 2.31
CA PRO A 34 -15.15 7.14 2.97
C PRO A 34 -16.07 6.34 2.03
N ALA A 35 -15.81 5.06 1.86
CA ALA A 35 -16.63 4.20 1.02
C ALA A 35 -17.96 3.87 1.72
N ALA A 36 -19.08 4.13 1.04
CA ALA A 36 -20.40 3.90 1.61
C ALA A 36 -20.60 2.42 1.99
N GLY A 37 -21.05 2.16 3.21
CA GLY A 37 -21.31 0.81 3.71
C GLY A 37 -20.08 -0.07 3.96
N GLN A 38 -18.87 0.45 3.80
CA GLN A 38 -17.61 -0.29 3.99
C GLN A 38 -16.75 0.38 5.06
N MET A 39 -16.90 -0.05 6.30
CA MET A 39 -16.15 0.53 7.44
C MET A 39 -14.65 0.45 7.20
N GLY A 40 -13.96 1.60 7.36
CA GLY A 40 -12.51 1.69 7.23
C GLY A 40 -11.96 1.59 5.80
N LYS A 41 -12.85 1.59 4.78
CA LYS A 41 -12.46 1.67 3.38
C LYS A 41 -12.62 3.09 2.83
N PHE A 42 -11.79 3.40 1.87
CA PHE A 42 -11.83 4.67 1.16
C PHE A 42 -11.94 4.42 -0.35
N ASP A 43 -12.76 5.23 -0.96
CA ASP A 43 -12.80 5.40 -2.41
C ASP A 43 -11.78 6.45 -2.85
N LEU A 44 -11.28 6.27 -4.06
CA LEU A 44 -10.30 7.13 -4.68
C LEU A 44 -10.52 7.08 -6.20
N GLY A 45 -10.84 8.22 -6.79
CA GLY A 45 -10.92 8.36 -8.24
C GLY A 45 -9.54 8.32 -8.90
N ASP A 46 -9.48 8.55 -10.20
CA ASP A 46 -8.21 8.72 -10.90
C ASP A 46 -7.50 9.97 -10.38
N PHE A 47 -6.19 9.87 -10.15
CA PHE A 47 -5.36 10.92 -9.58
C PHE A 47 -3.91 10.82 -10.05
N SER A 48 -3.13 11.85 -9.76
CA SER A 48 -1.69 11.88 -9.98
C SER A 48 -0.94 11.91 -8.65
N LEU A 49 0.23 11.26 -8.61
CA LEU A 49 1.15 11.39 -7.47
C LEU A 49 1.86 12.75 -7.43
N GLY A 50 1.67 13.61 -8.44
CA GLY A 50 2.33 14.92 -8.54
C GLY A 50 3.82 14.85 -8.89
N VAL A 51 4.36 13.67 -9.11
CA VAL A 51 5.77 13.42 -9.44
C VAL A 51 5.88 12.36 -10.53
N LYS A 52 7.00 12.39 -11.28
CA LYS A 52 7.29 11.45 -12.37
C LYS A 52 8.75 11.00 -12.33
N ASN A 53 9.07 10.02 -13.16
CA ASN A 53 10.42 9.46 -13.33
C ASN A 53 11.03 8.90 -12.04
N LEU A 54 10.19 8.34 -11.18
CA LEU A 54 10.65 7.70 -9.95
C LEU A 54 11.33 6.37 -10.23
N ASP A 55 12.37 6.05 -9.48
CA ASP A 55 13.05 4.75 -9.48
C ASP A 55 12.27 3.70 -8.70
N LEU A 56 11.62 4.15 -7.62
CA LEU A 56 10.95 3.27 -6.67
C LEU A 56 9.74 3.99 -6.06
N VAL A 57 8.64 3.27 -5.94
CA VAL A 57 7.49 3.66 -5.12
C VAL A 57 7.23 2.55 -4.09
N LEU A 58 6.99 2.93 -2.84
CA LEU A 58 6.66 2.00 -1.76
C LEU A 58 5.34 2.37 -1.12
N THR A 59 4.51 1.38 -0.81
CA THR A 59 3.32 1.53 0.02
C THR A 59 3.34 0.52 1.16
N PHE A 60 3.05 0.98 2.38
CA PHE A 60 3.08 0.16 3.58
C PHE A 60 1.75 0.25 4.32
N ARG A 61 1.12 -0.90 4.56
CA ARG A 61 -0.07 -1.05 5.42
C ARG A 61 -1.18 -0.04 5.12
N ASN A 62 -1.39 0.26 3.85
CA ASN A 62 -2.41 1.20 3.39
C ASN A 62 -3.30 0.63 2.28
N TYR A 63 -2.81 -0.35 1.56
CA TYR A 63 -3.51 -0.95 0.42
C TYR A 63 -4.85 -1.57 0.85
N HIS A 64 -4.89 -2.17 2.03
CA HIS A 64 -6.10 -2.73 2.63
C HIS A 64 -7.19 -1.71 2.98
N ASN A 65 -6.85 -0.42 3.09
CA ASN A 65 -7.83 0.65 3.37
C ASN A 65 -8.59 1.12 2.13
N LEU A 66 -8.24 0.62 0.96
CA LEU A 66 -8.79 1.07 -0.31
C LEU A 66 -9.82 0.07 -0.86
N THR A 67 -10.89 0.60 -1.48
CA THR A 67 -11.80 -0.24 -2.27
C THR A 67 -11.08 -0.83 -3.49
N PRO A 68 -11.60 -1.89 -4.13
CA PRO A 68 -11.01 -2.44 -5.35
C PRO A 68 -10.79 -1.38 -6.45
N ALA A 69 -11.75 -0.47 -6.64
CA ALA A 69 -11.63 0.62 -7.60
C ALA A 69 -10.51 1.60 -7.22
N ALA A 70 -10.43 1.97 -5.94
CA ALA A 70 -9.39 2.84 -5.42
C ALA A 70 -7.99 2.23 -5.54
N ARG A 71 -7.85 0.90 -5.33
CA ARG A 71 -6.58 0.19 -5.55
C ARG A 71 -6.16 0.20 -7.02
N ALA A 72 -7.12 0.02 -7.94
CA ALA A 72 -6.86 0.14 -9.37
C ALA A 72 -6.36 1.55 -9.75
N SER A 73 -7.00 2.60 -9.23
CA SER A 73 -6.57 3.99 -9.42
C SER A 73 -5.18 4.24 -8.83
N LEU A 74 -4.89 3.73 -7.63
CA LEU A 74 -3.55 3.82 -7.03
C LEU A 74 -2.49 3.16 -7.92
N ASN A 75 -2.74 1.93 -8.37
CA ASN A 75 -1.79 1.19 -9.20
C ASN A 75 -1.52 1.90 -10.53
N LYS A 76 -2.54 2.48 -11.17
CA LYS A 76 -2.40 3.32 -12.36
C LYS A 76 -1.54 4.56 -12.10
N ALA A 77 -1.79 5.28 -11.00
CA ALA A 77 -1.04 6.48 -10.65
C ALA A 77 0.44 6.16 -10.37
N VAL A 78 0.71 5.05 -9.67
CA VAL A 78 2.08 4.56 -9.43
C VAL A 78 2.76 4.17 -10.75
N PHE A 79 2.05 3.46 -11.63
CA PHE A 79 2.59 3.10 -12.95
C PHE A 79 2.97 4.33 -13.76
N ALA A 80 2.13 5.36 -13.77
CA ALA A 80 2.40 6.61 -14.48
C ALA A 80 3.58 7.39 -13.89
N ALA A 81 3.81 7.31 -12.58
CA ALA A 81 4.88 8.02 -11.88
C ALA A 81 6.26 7.36 -11.99
N LEU A 82 6.32 6.05 -12.16
CA LEU A 82 7.56 5.30 -12.30
C LEU A 82 8.14 5.44 -13.71
N LYS A 83 9.46 5.45 -13.82
CA LYS A 83 10.17 5.26 -15.09
C LYS A 83 10.07 3.80 -15.54
N SER A 84 10.36 3.51 -16.81
CA SER A 84 10.59 2.13 -17.29
C SER A 84 11.74 1.50 -16.49
N GLY A 85 11.59 0.24 -16.08
CA GLY A 85 12.49 -0.45 -15.16
C GLY A 85 12.35 -0.07 -13.69
N GLY A 86 11.52 0.92 -13.36
CA GLY A 86 11.26 1.33 -11.98
C GLY A 86 10.48 0.28 -11.18
N ALA A 87 10.67 0.25 -9.87
CA ALA A 87 10.11 -0.74 -8.97
C ALA A 87 8.91 -0.21 -8.16
N TYR A 88 7.94 -1.07 -7.91
CA TYR A 88 6.82 -0.82 -7.00
C TYR A 88 6.82 -1.86 -5.88
N GLY A 89 7.00 -1.44 -4.64
CA GLY A 89 6.94 -2.30 -3.47
C GLY A 89 5.62 -2.15 -2.73
N VAL A 90 4.96 -3.30 -2.47
CA VAL A 90 3.70 -3.36 -1.71
C VAL A 90 3.91 -4.23 -0.48
N VAL A 91 3.75 -3.64 0.70
CA VAL A 91 3.81 -4.34 1.98
C VAL A 91 2.49 -4.16 2.71
N ASP A 92 1.80 -5.26 3.00
CA ASP A 92 0.55 -5.19 3.76
C ASP A 92 0.32 -6.46 4.58
N HIS A 93 -0.67 -6.41 5.47
CA HIS A 93 -1.03 -7.52 6.35
C HIS A 93 -1.64 -8.68 5.56
N THR A 94 -1.11 -9.87 5.78
CA THR A 94 -1.50 -11.08 5.04
C THR A 94 -2.88 -11.60 5.50
N ARG A 95 -3.74 -11.91 4.53
CA ARG A 95 -4.93 -12.76 4.65
C ARG A 95 -4.69 -14.05 3.89
N ARG A 96 -5.31 -15.14 4.31
CA ARG A 96 -5.23 -16.41 3.58
C ARG A 96 -5.80 -16.27 2.18
N HIS A 97 -5.15 -16.94 1.25
CA HIS A 97 -5.59 -16.95 -0.15
C HIS A 97 -7.03 -17.48 -0.25
N ASN A 98 -7.85 -16.78 -1.04
CA ASN A 98 -9.29 -17.04 -1.25
C ASN A 98 -10.18 -16.92 0.00
N GLU A 99 -9.65 -16.52 1.15
CA GLU A 99 -10.50 -16.25 2.30
C GLU A 99 -11.27 -14.93 2.10
N PRO A 100 -12.60 -14.90 2.29
CA PRO A 100 -13.37 -13.66 2.16
C PRO A 100 -12.98 -12.65 3.25
N GLU A 101 -13.13 -11.37 2.94
CA GLU A 101 -13.00 -10.33 3.95
C GLU A 101 -14.23 -10.34 4.86
N THR A 102 -14.00 -10.33 6.17
CA THR A 102 -15.02 -10.34 7.22
C THR A 102 -14.70 -9.28 8.27
N ALA A 103 -15.62 -9.02 9.20
CA ALA A 103 -15.36 -8.15 10.35
C ALA A 103 -14.25 -8.71 11.28
N GLU A 104 -13.95 -10.00 11.22
CA GLU A 104 -12.92 -10.62 12.04
C GLU A 104 -11.51 -10.47 11.45
N ASN A 105 -11.35 -10.45 10.13
CA ASN A 105 -10.06 -10.40 9.43
C ASN A 105 -9.84 -9.12 8.60
N TRP A 106 -10.65 -8.11 8.77
CA TRP A 106 -10.53 -6.89 8.00
C TRP A 106 -9.16 -6.20 8.21
N ARG A 107 -8.79 -5.32 7.30
CA ARG A 107 -7.43 -4.75 7.20
C ARG A 107 -6.34 -5.78 6.88
N ARG A 108 -6.71 -6.92 6.32
CA ARG A 108 -5.79 -7.89 5.74
C ARG A 108 -6.07 -8.08 4.26
N MET A 109 -5.05 -8.35 3.50
CA MET A 109 -5.12 -8.54 2.04
C MET A 109 -4.60 -9.92 1.65
N ASP A 110 -5.29 -10.55 0.73
CA ASP A 110 -4.80 -11.73 0.03
C ASP A 110 -3.66 -11.33 -0.91
N PRO A 111 -2.42 -11.81 -0.73
CA PRO A 111 -1.29 -11.44 -1.57
C PRO A 111 -1.47 -11.84 -3.04
N VAL A 112 -2.19 -12.93 -3.33
CA VAL A 112 -2.48 -13.36 -4.71
C VAL A 112 -3.43 -12.38 -5.39
N LEU A 113 -4.44 -11.88 -4.68
CA LEU A 113 -5.30 -10.82 -5.19
C LEU A 113 -4.50 -9.55 -5.48
N VAL A 114 -3.60 -9.14 -4.58
CA VAL A 114 -2.75 -7.96 -4.78
C VAL A 114 -1.86 -8.13 -6.01
N ILE A 115 -1.26 -9.30 -6.21
CA ILE A 115 -0.47 -9.59 -7.42
C ILE A 115 -1.33 -9.38 -8.68
N LYS A 116 -2.53 -9.97 -8.71
CA LYS A 116 -3.47 -9.84 -9.84
C LYS A 116 -3.82 -8.37 -10.13
N GLU A 117 -4.14 -7.60 -9.09
CA GLU A 117 -4.53 -6.19 -9.22
C GLU A 117 -3.37 -5.30 -9.71
N VAL A 118 -2.16 -5.51 -9.20
CA VAL A 118 -0.98 -4.75 -9.61
C VAL A 118 -0.56 -5.10 -11.04
N GLN A 119 -0.60 -6.40 -11.41
CA GLN A 119 -0.33 -6.84 -12.78
C GLN A 119 -1.36 -6.29 -13.78
N ALA A 120 -2.63 -6.15 -13.39
CA ALA A 120 -3.66 -5.55 -14.23
C ALA A 120 -3.37 -4.07 -14.60
N ALA A 121 -2.54 -3.38 -13.81
CA ALA A 121 -2.06 -2.03 -14.14
C ALA A 121 -0.81 -2.01 -15.04
N GLY A 122 -0.32 -3.17 -15.49
CA GLY A 122 0.81 -3.31 -16.43
C GLY A 122 2.15 -3.69 -15.78
N PHE A 123 2.19 -3.91 -14.49
CA PHE A 123 3.40 -4.35 -13.78
C PHE A 123 3.70 -5.84 -13.98
N VAL A 124 4.96 -6.20 -13.79
CA VAL A 124 5.41 -7.59 -13.71
C VAL A 124 5.86 -7.89 -12.27
N LEU A 125 5.35 -8.96 -11.67
CA LEU A 125 5.87 -9.43 -10.38
C LEU A 125 7.32 -9.87 -10.59
N GLU A 126 8.22 -9.34 -9.78
CA GLU A 126 9.66 -9.60 -9.91
C GLU A 126 10.19 -10.43 -8.74
N ASP A 127 9.73 -10.13 -7.52
CA ASP A 127 10.25 -10.79 -6.32
C ASP A 127 9.28 -10.66 -5.14
N PHE A 128 9.52 -11.42 -4.09
CA PHE A 128 8.89 -11.26 -2.77
C PHE A 128 9.91 -11.45 -1.65
N SER A 129 9.63 -10.85 -0.49
CA SER A 129 10.51 -10.95 0.68
C SER A 129 9.80 -11.58 1.86
N LYS A 130 10.54 -12.39 2.63
CA LYS A 130 10.11 -12.98 3.91
C LYS A 130 10.43 -12.09 5.12
N LEU A 131 10.89 -10.85 4.91
CA LEU A 131 11.34 -9.95 5.98
C LEU A 131 10.30 -9.75 7.09
N HIS A 132 9.02 -9.78 6.74
CA HIS A 132 7.90 -9.57 7.66
C HIS A 132 7.08 -10.84 7.93
N TYR A 133 7.64 -12.01 7.64
CA TYR A 133 6.98 -13.28 7.88
C TYR A 133 6.89 -13.58 9.38
N ILE A 134 5.69 -13.75 9.88
CA ILE A 134 5.39 -14.07 11.29
C ILE A 134 4.62 -15.39 11.35
N PRO A 135 5.30 -16.53 11.50
CA PRO A 135 4.67 -17.86 11.45
C PRO A 135 3.64 -18.10 12.57
N ALA A 136 3.72 -17.36 13.67
CA ALA A 136 2.78 -17.45 14.79
C ALA A 136 1.46 -16.69 14.54
N ASP A 137 1.35 -15.88 13.46
CA ASP A 137 0.11 -15.19 13.12
C ASP A 137 -0.84 -16.16 12.38
N GLU A 138 -1.97 -16.46 12.99
CA GLU A 138 -3.00 -17.33 12.41
C GLU A 138 -3.71 -16.71 11.18
N LEU A 139 -3.39 -15.47 10.81
CA LEU A 139 -3.98 -14.69 9.71
C LEU A 139 -5.49 -14.42 9.86
N ARG A 140 -6.05 -14.70 11.01
CA ARG A 140 -7.48 -14.75 11.27
C ARG A 140 -8.03 -13.43 11.76
N TYR A 141 -7.29 -12.74 12.66
CA TYR A 141 -7.83 -11.60 13.39
C TYR A 141 -7.48 -10.28 12.74
N GLU A 142 -8.37 -9.29 12.92
CA GLU A 142 -8.13 -7.90 12.57
C GLU A 142 -6.84 -7.40 13.24
N VAL A 143 -6.04 -6.63 12.47
CA VAL A 143 -4.65 -6.31 12.82
C VAL A 143 -4.47 -5.41 14.04
N GLY A 144 -5.49 -4.68 14.43
CA GLY A 144 -5.51 -3.85 15.65
C GLY A 144 -5.97 -4.59 16.90
N ARG A 145 -6.44 -5.84 16.77
CA ARG A 145 -6.86 -6.64 17.91
C ARG A 145 -5.68 -6.84 18.87
N LYS A 146 -5.90 -6.61 20.16
CA LYS A 146 -4.85 -6.61 21.19
C LYS A 146 -3.97 -7.88 21.18
N SER A 147 -4.54 -9.05 20.82
CA SER A 147 -3.81 -10.31 20.78
C SER A 147 -2.80 -10.44 19.63
N VAL A 148 -2.92 -9.64 18.57
CA VAL A 148 -2.06 -9.72 17.38
C VAL A 148 -1.42 -8.39 16.99
N SER A 149 -1.82 -7.29 17.63
CA SER A 149 -1.29 -5.96 17.31
C SER A 149 0.23 -5.92 17.48
N GLY A 150 0.93 -5.44 16.46
CA GLY A 150 2.40 -5.43 16.40
C GLY A 150 3.02 -6.73 15.86
N ASN A 151 2.32 -7.87 15.91
CA ASN A 151 2.82 -9.20 15.58
C ASN A 151 2.06 -9.87 14.42
N THR A 152 1.54 -9.08 13.50
CA THR A 152 0.84 -9.60 12.32
C THR A 152 1.81 -9.92 11.20
N ASP A 153 1.58 -11.05 10.52
CA ASP A 153 2.27 -11.40 9.28
C ASP A 153 1.99 -10.39 8.18
N ARG A 154 3.00 -10.10 7.37
CA ARG A 154 2.88 -9.20 6.23
C ARG A 154 3.62 -9.77 5.03
N PHE A 155 2.95 -9.74 3.91
CA PHE A 155 3.64 -9.97 2.64
C PHE A 155 4.42 -8.71 2.22
N ALA A 156 5.50 -8.91 1.51
CA ALA A 156 6.28 -7.87 0.85
C ALA A 156 6.54 -8.30 -0.59
N LEU A 157 5.93 -7.59 -1.54
CA LEU A 157 5.97 -7.89 -2.97
C LEU A 157 6.70 -6.78 -3.70
N ARG A 158 7.55 -7.15 -4.67
CA ARG A 158 8.22 -6.22 -5.58
C ARG A 158 7.77 -6.47 -7.01
N PHE A 159 7.33 -5.40 -7.65
CA PHE A 159 6.92 -5.39 -9.03
C PHE A 159 7.84 -4.44 -9.82
N ARG A 160 7.99 -4.72 -11.11
CA ARG A 160 8.72 -3.88 -12.05
C ARG A 160 7.79 -3.32 -13.12
N LYS A 161 7.95 -2.04 -13.43
CA LYS A 161 7.37 -1.46 -14.64
C LYS A 161 8.25 -1.86 -15.84
N PRO A 162 7.70 -2.52 -16.87
CA PRO A 162 8.44 -2.86 -18.08
C PRO A 162 9.06 -1.68 -18.80
#